data_1840b4296cf130389a5e8a3bfd582a10
#
_entry.id   1840b4296cf130389a5e8a3bfd582a10
#
_cell.length_a   1.000
_cell.length_b   1.000
_cell.length_c   1.000
_cell.angle_alpha   90.00
_cell.angle_beta   90.00
_cell.angle_gamma   90.00
#
_symmetry.space_group_name_H-M   'P 1'
#
loop_
_entity.id
_entity.type
_entity.pdbx_description
1 polymer ?
#
loop_
_entity_poly.entity_id
_entity_poly.type
_entity_poly.pdbx_seq_one_letter_code
_entity_poly.pdbx_strand_id
1 'polypeptide(L)'
;YSLVFILGLPGNAIALYYLSQRKQRARSTNVYFLNLSVVDTVFICLLPFRIYYHNTGNNWVFGDIACRITGGLFYGNIYLSIGFFTCISLDRYLAVVHPLTYRRLRFSHYPLVLTILIWMICGAIVLPLIFGGPLNNILEANRTSCFEEFSPRSWHNRLVPYNVCALIFGFLVPFTVIAIVFPLMARKIGKIRKSIHRTVALRIIGFILTVSLICFLPYNITHLFHFLMRLQFIQKCSSSIIIYKLRRITLALISLNSCLNPLLYFIPSQSWENNILLFICFQNEQCRYCKCCTIFFNTATNS
;
A
#
# COMPACT_ATOMS: atom_id res chain seq x y z
N TYR A 1 -12.49 6.92 -3.80
CA TYR A 1 -11.37 7.80 -3.39
C TYR A 1 -11.75 8.70 -2.21
N SER A 2 -12.93 9.32 -2.19
CA SER A 2 -13.40 10.17 -1.07
C SER A 2 -13.39 9.41 0.26
N LEU A 3 -13.89 8.18 0.30
CA LEU A 3 -13.85 7.33 1.49
C LEU A 3 -12.39 7.07 1.94
N VAL A 4 -11.49 6.80 0.99
CA VAL A 4 -10.07 6.58 1.26
C VAL A 4 -9.42 7.84 1.85
N PHE A 5 -9.76 9.02 1.34
CA PHE A 5 -9.27 10.28 1.87
C PHE A 5 -9.74 10.51 3.32
N ILE A 6 -11.05 10.38 3.57
CA ILE A 6 -11.66 10.67 4.88
C ILE A 6 -11.15 9.71 5.96
N LEU A 7 -11.05 8.41 5.67
CA LEU A 7 -10.64 7.40 6.66
C LEU A 7 -9.13 7.23 6.72
N GLY A 8 -8.45 7.32 5.58
CA GLY A 8 -7.02 7.05 5.49
C GLY A 8 -6.16 8.16 6.10
N LEU A 9 -6.54 9.43 5.94
CA LEU A 9 -5.73 10.56 6.44
C LEU A 9 -5.61 10.53 7.96
N PRO A 10 -6.70 10.46 8.76
CA PRO A 10 -6.59 10.36 10.20
C PRO A 10 -5.86 9.08 10.65
N GLY A 11 -6.15 7.94 10.01
CA GLY A 11 -5.54 6.66 10.35
C GLY A 11 -4.01 6.67 10.21
N ASN A 12 -3.51 7.18 9.08
CA ASN A 12 -2.06 7.28 8.85
C ASN A 12 -1.41 8.37 9.71
N ALA A 13 -2.07 9.50 9.97
CA ALA A 13 -1.57 10.54 10.87
C ALA A 13 -1.38 9.99 12.30
N ILE A 14 -2.36 9.25 12.82
CA ILE A 14 -2.28 8.57 14.11
C ILE A 14 -1.14 7.55 14.11
N ALA A 15 -1.03 6.73 13.06
CA ALA A 15 0.03 5.74 12.92
C ALA A 15 1.43 6.40 12.94
N LEU A 16 1.63 7.48 12.18
CA LEU A 16 2.88 8.23 12.17
C LEU A 16 3.21 8.80 13.55
N TYR A 17 2.24 9.39 14.23
CA TYR A 17 2.42 9.90 15.58
C TYR A 17 2.89 8.80 16.55
N TYR A 18 2.19 7.66 16.61
CA TYR A 18 2.57 6.55 17.49
C TYR A 18 3.93 5.94 17.12
N LEU A 19 4.22 5.78 15.83
CA LEU A 19 5.50 5.23 15.39
C LEU A 19 6.68 6.17 15.65
N SER A 20 6.45 7.50 15.61
CA SER A 20 7.48 8.50 15.93
C SER A 20 7.82 8.55 17.42
N GLN A 21 6.82 8.36 18.30
CA GLN A 21 6.97 8.40 19.76
C GLN A 21 7.65 7.15 20.34
N ARG A 22 7.61 6.01 19.63
CA ARG A 22 8.21 4.78 20.15
C ARG A 22 9.74 4.88 20.18
N LYS A 23 10.30 4.99 21.39
CA LYS A 23 11.77 4.94 21.66
C LYS A 23 12.45 3.67 21.12
N GLN A 24 11.69 2.62 20.84
CA GLN A 24 12.17 1.37 20.21
C GLN A 24 12.17 1.46 18.67
N ARG A 25 12.77 2.50 18.10
CA ARG A 25 12.95 2.63 16.63
C ARG A 25 13.72 1.46 15.99
N ALA A 26 14.45 0.69 16.79
CA ALA A 26 15.34 -0.39 16.34
C ALA A 26 14.63 -1.72 16.02
N ARG A 27 13.29 -1.80 16.03
CA ARG A 27 12.60 -3.02 15.61
C ARG A 27 12.42 -2.99 14.09
N SER A 28 12.95 -3.97 13.37
CA SER A 28 12.90 -4.06 11.90
C SER A 28 11.54 -3.76 11.32
N THR A 29 10.49 -4.33 11.90
CA THR A 29 9.11 -4.13 11.45
C THR A 29 8.63 -2.68 11.58
N ASN A 30 9.09 -1.93 12.58
CA ASN A 30 8.69 -0.52 12.76
C ASN A 30 9.24 0.37 11.64
N VAL A 31 10.40 0.06 11.09
CA VAL A 31 10.97 0.78 9.94
C VAL A 31 10.04 0.65 8.73
N TYR A 32 9.60 -0.58 8.44
CA TYR A 32 8.70 -0.83 7.31
C TYR A 32 7.33 -0.17 7.50
N PHE A 33 6.78 -0.25 8.71
CA PHE A 33 5.51 0.41 9.04
C PHE A 33 5.59 1.93 8.91
N LEU A 34 6.68 2.54 9.39
CA LEU A 34 6.88 3.99 9.27
C LEU A 34 6.90 4.43 7.81
N ASN A 35 7.70 3.73 6.97
CA ASN A 35 7.77 4.03 5.55
C ASN A 35 6.42 3.85 4.85
N LEU A 36 5.68 2.78 5.19
CA LEU A 36 4.35 2.52 4.65
C LEU A 36 3.38 3.66 4.99
N SER A 37 3.36 4.13 6.26
CA SER A 37 2.53 5.27 6.66
C SER A 37 2.91 6.57 5.96
N VAL A 38 4.21 6.81 5.73
CA VAL A 38 4.68 8.00 4.98
C VAL A 38 4.17 7.94 3.55
N VAL A 39 4.36 6.81 2.87
CA VAL A 39 3.93 6.60 1.48
C VAL A 39 2.42 6.76 1.35
N ASP A 40 1.65 6.16 2.26
CA ASP A 40 0.20 6.26 2.27
C ASP A 40 -0.29 7.69 2.54
N THR A 41 0.36 8.41 3.46
CA THR A 41 0.01 9.81 3.73
C THR A 41 0.23 10.68 2.50
N VAL A 42 1.39 10.56 1.82
CA VAL A 42 1.68 11.28 0.59
C VAL A 42 0.64 10.96 -0.48
N PHE A 43 0.32 9.68 -0.66
CA PHE A 43 -0.71 9.23 -1.61
C PHE A 43 -2.08 9.84 -1.31
N ILE A 44 -2.52 9.79 -0.05
CA ILE A 44 -3.83 10.30 0.37
C ILE A 44 -3.93 11.82 0.16
N CYS A 45 -2.86 12.57 0.41
CA CYS A 45 -2.81 14.02 0.15
C CYS A 45 -2.96 14.36 -1.35
N LEU A 46 -2.69 13.42 -2.25
CA LEU A 46 -2.87 13.61 -3.70
C LEU A 46 -4.25 13.18 -4.20
N LEU A 47 -5.05 12.47 -3.40
CA LEU A 47 -6.38 12.03 -3.79
C LEU A 47 -7.35 13.15 -4.16
N PRO A 48 -7.34 14.35 -3.54
CA PRO A 48 -8.22 15.45 -3.95
C PRO A 48 -8.10 15.79 -5.43
N PHE A 49 -6.90 15.75 -6.03
CA PHE A 49 -6.71 15.96 -7.46
C PHE A 49 -7.43 14.92 -8.31
N ARG A 50 -7.38 13.66 -7.89
CA ARG A 50 -8.07 12.56 -8.58
C ARG A 50 -9.59 12.61 -8.38
N ILE A 51 -10.04 12.98 -7.18
CA ILE A 51 -11.46 13.17 -6.89
C ILE A 51 -12.03 14.26 -7.79
N TYR A 52 -11.35 15.39 -7.89
CA TYR A 52 -11.76 16.47 -8.79
C TYR A 52 -11.80 16.01 -10.24
N TYR A 53 -10.74 15.37 -10.74
CA TYR A 53 -10.65 14.83 -12.10
C TYR A 53 -11.83 13.94 -12.48
N HIS A 54 -12.21 13.00 -11.61
CA HIS A 54 -13.33 12.12 -11.89
C HIS A 54 -14.70 12.82 -11.79
N ASN A 55 -14.85 13.80 -10.90
CA ASN A 55 -16.08 14.56 -10.75
C ASN A 55 -16.32 15.54 -11.91
N THR A 56 -15.27 16.00 -12.58
CA THR A 56 -15.33 16.88 -13.76
C THR A 56 -15.43 16.11 -15.09
N GLY A 57 -15.88 14.86 -15.07
CA GLY A 57 -16.03 14.03 -16.27
C GLY A 57 -14.70 13.61 -16.89
N ASN A 58 -13.67 13.36 -16.07
CA ASN A 58 -12.29 13.02 -16.44
C ASN A 58 -11.60 14.14 -17.26
N ASN A 59 -11.77 15.39 -16.83
CA ASN A 59 -11.07 16.53 -17.38
C ASN A 59 -9.99 17.03 -16.40
N TRP A 60 -8.72 16.98 -16.82
CA TRP A 60 -7.56 17.38 -15.99
C TRP A 60 -7.22 18.84 -16.23
N VAL A 61 -7.39 19.68 -15.23
CA VAL A 61 -7.19 21.13 -15.33
C VAL A 61 -5.87 21.61 -14.67
N PHE A 62 -5.13 20.72 -14.01
CA PHE A 62 -3.98 21.10 -13.17
C PHE A 62 -2.65 21.12 -13.92
N GLY A 63 -2.66 21.00 -15.23
CA GLY A 63 -1.46 21.01 -16.07
C GLY A 63 -0.67 19.70 -16.06
N ASP A 64 0.36 19.62 -16.92
CA ASP A 64 1.11 18.40 -17.17
C ASP A 64 1.99 17.98 -15.99
N ILE A 65 2.67 18.93 -15.34
CA ILE A 65 3.57 18.62 -14.22
C ILE A 65 2.79 17.96 -13.08
N ALA A 66 1.63 18.54 -12.70
CA ALA A 66 0.78 17.97 -11.67
C ALA A 66 0.23 16.60 -12.07
N CYS A 67 -0.09 16.38 -13.35
CA CYS A 67 -0.50 15.06 -13.87
C CYS A 67 0.61 14.03 -13.69
N ARG A 68 1.84 14.35 -14.07
CA ARG A 68 2.99 13.44 -13.96
C ARG A 68 3.31 13.08 -12.51
N ILE A 69 3.34 14.07 -11.62
CA ILE A 69 3.61 13.87 -10.20
C ILE A 69 2.49 13.02 -9.56
N THR A 70 1.23 13.43 -9.75
CA THR A 70 0.08 12.73 -9.15
C THR A 70 -0.04 11.29 -9.66
N GLY A 71 0.14 11.09 -10.96
CA GLY A 71 0.12 9.75 -11.55
C GLY A 71 1.31 8.91 -11.13
N GLY A 72 2.53 9.45 -11.18
CA GLY A 72 3.74 8.76 -10.76
C GLY A 72 3.69 8.33 -9.29
N LEU A 73 3.29 9.22 -8.38
CA LEU A 73 3.17 8.91 -6.95
C LEU A 73 2.01 7.96 -6.66
N PHE A 74 0.93 8.00 -7.44
CA PHE A 74 -0.15 7.01 -7.33
C PHE A 74 0.35 5.58 -7.59
N TYR A 75 1.07 5.37 -8.68
CA TYR A 75 1.65 4.06 -8.98
C TYR A 75 2.82 3.74 -8.05
N GLY A 76 3.60 4.72 -7.63
CA GLY A 76 4.65 4.58 -6.63
C GLY A 76 4.12 4.03 -5.30
N ASN A 77 2.98 4.53 -4.83
CA ASN A 77 2.32 4.00 -3.62
C ASN A 77 2.01 2.50 -3.76
N ILE A 78 1.50 2.06 -4.92
CA ILE A 78 1.17 0.64 -5.15
C ILE A 78 2.42 -0.23 -5.01
N TYR A 79 3.52 0.13 -5.67
CA TYR A 79 4.74 -0.69 -5.68
C TYR A 79 5.51 -0.63 -4.36
N LEU A 80 5.55 0.53 -3.72
CA LEU A 80 6.15 0.67 -2.38
C LEU A 80 5.37 -0.15 -1.34
N SER A 81 4.03 -0.09 -1.36
CA SER A 81 3.19 -0.82 -0.42
C SER A 81 3.37 -2.33 -0.54
N ILE A 82 3.35 -2.89 -1.75
CA ILE A 82 3.54 -4.33 -1.93
C ILE A 82 4.98 -4.76 -1.61
N GLY A 83 5.97 -3.90 -1.90
CA GLY A 83 7.36 -4.11 -1.52
C GLY A 83 7.52 -4.17 0.00
N PHE A 84 6.95 -3.24 0.74
CA PHE A 84 6.97 -3.25 2.21
C PHE A 84 6.19 -4.43 2.79
N PHE A 85 5.06 -4.83 2.21
CA PHE A 85 4.35 -6.04 2.62
C PHE A 85 5.20 -7.30 2.44
N THR A 86 5.96 -7.37 1.35
CA THR A 86 6.91 -8.46 1.12
C THR A 86 8.00 -8.50 2.18
N CYS A 87 8.58 -7.35 2.52
CA CYS A 87 9.57 -7.25 3.60
C CYS A 87 8.99 -7.61 4.98
N ILE A 88 7.78 -7.16 5.29
CA ILE A 88 7.10 -7.53 6.53
C ILE A 88 6.84 -9.04 6.57
N SER A 89 6.45 -9.65 5.45
CA SER A 89 6.25 -11.09 5.35
C SER A 89 7.53 -11.88 5.59
N LEU A 90 8.65 -11.45 4.99
CA LEU A 90 9.97 -12.04 5.22
C LEU A 90 10.45 -11.85 6.66
N ASP A 91 10.25 -10.68 7.25
CA ASP A 91 10.59 -10.38 8.64
C ASP A 91 9.81 -11.30 9.60
N ARG A 92 8.52 -11.49 9.35
CA ARG A 92 7.71 -12.43 10.13
C ARG A 92 8.12 -13.88 9.92
N TYR A 93 8.44 -14.27 8.69
CA TYR A 93 8.97 -15.60 8.38
C TYR A 93 10.25 -15.90 9.17
N LEU A 94 11.22 -15.00 9.14
CA LEU A 94 12.46 -15.16 9.89
C LEU A 94 12.19 -15.23 11.40
N ALA A 95 11.29 -14.42 11.92
CA ALA A 95 10.95 -14.42 13.35
C ALA A 95 10.30 -15.73 13.80
N VAL A 96 9.50 -16.38 12.95
CA VAL A 96 8.74 -17.59 13.27
C VAL A 96 9.53 -18.86 12.97
N VAL A 97 10.17 -18.93 11.79
CA VAL A 97 10.83 -20.14 11.31
C VAL A 97 12.28 -20.22 11.75
N HIS A 98 12.99 -19.07 11.77
CA HIS A 98 14.41 -18.97 12.09
C HIS A 98 14.70 -17.97 13.22
N PRO A 99 14.21 -18.18 14.45
CA PRO A 99 14.26 -17.19 15.54
C PRO A 99 15.67 -16.80 15.96
N LEU A 100 16.64 -17.70 15.86
CA LEU A 100 18.06 -17.40 16.20
C LEU A 100 18.67 -16.45 15.17
N THR A 101 18.45 -16.70 13.88
CA THR A 101 18.89 -15.81 12.80
C THR A 101 18.21 -14.45 12.90
N TYR A 102 16.90 -14.44 13.19
CA TYR A 102 16.14 -13.21 13.39
C TYR A 102 16.71 -12.35 14.53
N ARG A 103 17.10 -12.94 15.66
CA ARG A 103 17.71 -12.18 16.78
C ARG A 103 19.00 -11.47 16.37
N ARG A 104 19.82 -12.07 15.51
CA ARG A 104 21.05 -11.45 14.98
C ARG A 104 20.72 -10.32 14.00
N LEU A 105 19.80 -10.57 13.05
CA LEU A 105 19.43 -9.61 12.01
C LEU A 105 18.65 -8.40 12.55
N ARG A 106 17.87 -8.58 13.61
CA ARG A 106 17.04 -7.54 14.21
C ARG A 106 17.81 -6.29 14.64
N PHE A 107 19.07 -6.45 15.05
CA PHE A 107 19.95 -5.36 15.50
C PHE A 107 20.94 -4.89 14.41
N SER A 108 20.89 -5.49 13.23
CA SER A 108 21.71 -5.10 12.08
C SER A 108 21.04 -4.00 11.25
N HIS A 109 21.79 -3.44 10.29
CA HIS A 109 21.27 -2.48 9.31
C HIS A 109 20.36 -3.10 8.23
N TYR A 110 20.08 -4.41 8.30
CA TYR A 110 19.28 -5.16 7.35
C TYR A 110 17.93 -4.50 6.99
N PRO A 111 17.09 -4.04 7.96
CA PRO A 111 15.82 -3.41 7.60
C PRO A 111 15.98 -2.09 6.85
N LEU A 112 17.02 -1.33 7.17
CA LEU A 112 17.33 -0.08 6.49
C LEU A 112 17.80 -0.33 5.05
N VAL A 113 18.69 -1.30 4.85
CA VAL A 113 19.17 -1.69 3.52
C VAL A 113 18.03 -2.13 2.63
N LEU A 114 17.13 -2.99 3.12
CA LEU A 114 15.95 -3.41 2.36
C LEU A 114 15.01 -2.24 2.04
N THR A 115 14.82 -1.33 2.99
CA THR A 115 14.02 -0.12 2.74
C THR A 115 14.61 0.72 1.63
N ILE A 116 15.92 0.98 1.66
CA ILE A 116 16.62 1.73 0.61
C ILE A 116 16.49 1.02 -0.74
N LEU A 117 16.68 -0.29 -0.79
CA LEU A 117 16.54 -1.07 -2.03
C LEU A 117 15.12 -0.95 -2.63
N ILE A 118 14.07 -1.02 -1.80
CA ILE A 118 12.68 -0.85 -2.27
C ILE A 118 12.47 0.56 -2.85
N TRP A 119 12.95 1.60 -2.17
CA TRP A 119 12.85 2.97 -2.66
C TRP A 119 13.63 3.16 -3.97
N MET A 120 14.81 2.57 -4.10
CA MET A 120 15.63 2.63 -5.32
C MET A 120 14.94 1.92 -6.49
N ILE A 121 14.42 0.71 -6.28
CA ILE A 121 13.70 -0.05 -7.32
C ILE A 121 12.44 0.72 -7.75
N CYS A 122 11.64 1.19 -6.79
CA CYS A 122 10.44 1.97 -7.10
C CYS A 122 10.79 3.28 -7.83
N GLY A 123 11.82 3.99 -7.37
CA GLY A 123 12.31 5.20 -8.02
C GLY A 123 12.75 4.95 -9.45
N ALA A 124 13.53 3.90 -9.70
CA ALA A 124 13.97 3.53 -11.03
C ALA A 124 12.80 3.23 -11.99
N ILE A 125 11.69 2.70 -11.47
CA ILE A 125 10.48 2.41 -12.28
C ILE A 125 9.65 3.68 -12.48
N VAL A 126 9.46 4.51 -11.45
CA VAL A 126 8.49 5.63 -11.46
C VAL A 126 9.09 6.94 -11.97
N LEU A 127 10.36 7.25 -11.67
CA LEU A 127 10.99 8.51 -12.08
C LEU A 127 11.01 8.72 -13.62
N PRO A 128 11.26 7.71 -14.46
CA PRO A 128 11.14 7.86 -15.92
C PRO A 128 9.74 8.27 -16.37
N LEU A 129 8.68 7.89 -15.64
CA LEU A 129 7.32 8.35 -15.94
C LEU A 129 7.15 9.83 -15.61
N ILE A 130 7.73 10.31 -14.52
CA ILE A 130 7.61 11.71 -14.10
C ILE A 130 8.43 12.63 -15.01
N PHE A 131 9.67 12.27 -15.30
CA PHE A 131 10.61 13.13 -16.05
C PHE A 131 10.60 12.92 -17.56
N GLY A 132 10.11 11.81 -18.06
CA GLY A 132 10.20 11.44 -19.49
C GLY A 132 9.26 12.19 -20.43
N GLY A 133 8.59 13.29 -20.03
CA GLY A 133 7.73 14.13 -20.87
C GLY A 133 6.23 14.01 -20.58
N PRO A 134 5.37 14.69 -21.34
CA PRO A 134 3.95 14.80 -21.05
C PRO A 134 3.23 13.46 -20.90
N LEU A 135 2.30 13.40 -19.96
CA LEU A 135 1.40 12.27 -19.72
C LEU A 135 -0.09 12.69 -19.77
N ASN A 136 -0.32 13.93 -20.15
CA ASN A 136 -1.65 14.45 -20.46
C ASN A 136 -1.81 14.54 -21.99
N ASN A 137 -3.00 14.21 -22.47
CA ASN A 137 -3.38 14.37 -23.89
C ASN A 137 -4.67 15.18 -23.98
N ILE A 138 -4.69 16.09 -24.94
CA ILE A 138 -5.91 16.82 -25.30
C ILE A 138 -6.75 15.89 -26.17
N LEU A 139 -7.97 15.60 -25.69
CA LEU A 139 -8.95 14.78 -26.40
C LEU A 139 -9.86 15.63 -27.28
N GLU A 140 -10.60 14.97 -28.17
CA GLU A 140 -11.72 15.58 -28.86
C GLU A 140 -12.65 16.22 -27.85
N ALA A 141 -13.25 17.37 -28.16
CA ALA A 141 -14.06 18.22 -27.27
C ALA A 141 -13.29 18.98 -26.15
N ASN A 142 -12.03 19.34 -26.42
CA ASN A 142 -11.22 20.20 -25.53
C ASN A 142 -11.08 19.68 -24.06
N ARG A 143 -11.09 18.35 -23.87
CA ARG A 143 -10.84 17.71 -22.59
C ARG A 143 -9.38 17.24 -22.51
N THR A 144 -8.77 17.37 -21.35
CA THR A 144 -7.41 16.89 -21.10
C THR A 144 -7.48 15.62 -20.26
N SER A 145 -7.00 14.49 -20.80
CA SER A 145 -6.84 13.26 -20.03
C SER A 145 -5.51 13.25 -19.29
N CYS A 146 -5.45 12.60 -18.12
CA CYS A 146 -4.23 12.40 -17.37
C CYS A 146 -3.99 10.91 -17.09
N PHE A 147 -2.89 10.36 -17.58
CA PHE A 147 -2.50 8.96 -17.40
C PHE A 147 -3.46 7.92 -18.03
N GLU A 148 -4.32 8.30 -18.95
CA GLU A 148 -5.30 7.39 -19.54
C GLU A 148 -5.04 7.09 -21.02
N GLU A 149 -4.70 8.09 -21.82
CA GLU A 149 -4.47 7.94 -23.24
C GLU A 149 -3.06 8.35 -23.63
N PHE A 150 -2.31 7.43 -24.17
CA PHE A 150 -0.92 7.63 -24.58
C PHE A 150 -0.75 7.47 -26.08
N SER A 151 0.11 8.31 -26.67
CA SER A 151 0.50 8.15 -28.05
C SER A 151 1.20 6.80 -28.28
N PRO A 152 1.10 6.19 -29.48
CA PRO A 152 1.78 4.93 -29.79
C PRO A 152 3.29 4.97 -29.52
N ARG A 153 3.94 6.09 -29.80
CA ARG A 153 5.38 6.29 -29.55
C ARG A 153 5.70 6.29 -28.06
N SER A 154 4.91 6.99 -27.24
CA SER A 154 5.08 7.02 -25.77
C SER A 154 4.80 5.65 -25.16
N TRP A 155 3.84 4.91 -25.75
CA TRP A 155 3.53 3.56 -25.32
C TRP A 155 4.73 2.63 -25.50
N HIS A 156 5.30 2.52 -26.71
CA HIS A 156 6.41 1.59 -26.98
C HIS A 156 7.67 1.94 -26.21
N ASN A 157 8.09 3.20 -26.25
CA ASN A 157 9.39 3.58 -25.72
C ASN A 157 9.43 3.73 -24.20
N ARG A 158 8.28 3.92 -23.56
CA ARG A 158 8.22 4.33 -22.16
C ARG A 158 7.32 3.45 -21.32
N LEU A 159 6.11 3.16 -21.80
CA LEU A 159 5.12 2.42 -21.01
C LEU A 159 5.32 0.90 -21.07
N VAL A 160 5.81 0.35 -22.18
CA VAL A 160 6.12 -1.08 -22.27
C VAL A 160 7.19 -1.48 -21.26
N PRO A 161 8.40 -0.88 -21.23
CA PRO A 161 9.39 -1.23 -20.20
C PRO A 161 8.89 -0.99 -18.79
N TYR A 162 8.18 0.12 -18.55
CA TYR A 162 7.54 0.37 -17.27
C TYR A 162 6.58 -0.77 -16.84
N ASN A 163 5.66 -1.19 -17.73
CA ASN A 163 4.68 -2.24 -17.40
C ASN A 163 5.37 -3.60 -17.17
N VAL A 164 6.43 -3.92 -17.90
CA VAL A 164 7.23 -5.14 -17.68
C VAL A 164 7.88 -5.11 -16.29
N CYS A 165 8.57 -4.02 -15.94
CA CYS A 165 9.16 -3.87 -14.61
C CYS A 165 8.10 -3.91 -13.51
N ALA A 166 6.97 -3.25 -13.72
CA ALA A 166 5.83 -3.24 -12.82
C ALA A 166 5.26 -4.63 -12.56
N LEU A 167 5.12 -5.46 -13.60
CA LEU A 167 4.66 -6.84 -13.47
C LEU A 167 5.68 -7.73 -12.77
N ILE A 168 6.97 -7.55 -13.02
CA ILE A 168 8.02 -8.33 -12.36
C ILE A 168 8.11 -7.96 -10.89
N PHE A 169 8.36 -6.69 -10.57
CA PHE A 169 8.64 -6.23 -9.20
C PHE A 169 7.39 -5.94 -8.38
N GLY A 170 6.26 -5.64 -9.02
CA GLY A 170 4.98 -5.38 -8.35
C GLY A 170 4.06 -6.60 -8.27
N PHE A 171 4.31 -7.66 -9.04
CA PHE A 171 3.46 -8.84 -9.05
C PHE A 171 4.25 -10.13 -8.88
N LEU A 172 5.08 -10.52 -9.86
CA LEU A 172 5.71 -11.85 -9.85
C LEU A 172 6.56 -12.07 -8.60
N VAL A 173 7.50 -11.18 -8.31
CA VAL A 173 8.41 -11.33 -7.15
C VAL A 173 7.64 -11.31 -5.83
N PRO A 174 6.80 -10.29 -5.50
CA PRO A 174 6.06 -10.26 -4.25
C PRO A 174 5.15 -11.47 -4.03
N PHE A 175 4.36 -11.84 -5.04
CA PHE A 175 3.42 -12.95 -4.90
C PHE A 175 4.13 -14.31 -4.81
N THR A 176 5.25 -14.50 -5.49
CA THR A 176 6.08 -15.70 -5.32
C THR A 176 6.63 -15.80 -3.91
N VAL A 177 7.16 -14.72 -3.35
CA VAL A 177 7.63 -14.68 -1.96
C VAL A 177 6.49 -15.01 -1.00
N ILE A 178 5.35 -14.35 -1.15
CA ILE A 178 4.16 -14.62 -0.32
C ILE A 178 3.74 -16.08 -0.44
N ALA A 179 3.61 -16.64 -1.64
CA ALA A 179 3.20 -18.00 -1.88
C ALA A 179 4.13 -19.06 -1.26
N ILE A 180 5.42 -18.77 -1.15
CA ILE A 180 6.41 -19.66 -0.51
C ILE A 180 6.40 -19.48 1.01
N VAL A 181 6.45 -18.23 1.47
CA VAL A 181 6.66 -17.90 2.89
C VAL A 181 5.47 -18.28 3.75
N PHE A 182 4.24 -18.07 3.28
CA PHE A 182 3.03 -18.32 4.09
C PHE A 182 2.80 -19.80 4.42
N PRO A 183 2.87 -20.75 3.48
CA PRO A 183 2.74 -22.18 3.82
C PRO A 183 3.83 -22.65 4.79
N LEU A 184 5.07 -22.16 4.63
CA LEU A 184 6.17 -22.50 5.54
C LEU A 184 5.92 -21.99 6.95
N MET A 185 5.44 -20.73 7.10
CA MET A 185 5.02 -20.19 8.38
C MET A 185 3.84 -20.96 8.98
N ALA A 186 2.82 -21.25 8.20
CA ALA A 186 1.64 -21.97 8.66
C ALA A 186 2.01 -23.35 9.22
N ARG A 187 2.86 -24.10 8.52
CA ARG A 187 3.37 -25.40 8.98
C ARG A 187 4.14 -25.28 10.30
N LYS A 188 4.99 -24.26 10.45
CA LYS A 188 5.76 -24.05 11.68
C LYS A 188 4.88 -23.60 12.83
N ILE A 189 3.98 -22.65 12.61
CA ILE A 189 3.05 -22.13 13.61
C ILE A 189 2.11 -23.23 14.13
N GLY A 190 1.68 -24.17 13.28
CA GLY A 190 0.89 -25.32 13.69
C GLY A 190 1.55 -26.17 14.77
N LYS A 191 2.89 -26.24 14.77
CA LYS A 191 3.69 -27.00 15.74
C LYS A 191 4.03 -26.22 17.03
N ILE A 192 3.81 -24.91 17.07
CA ILE A 192 4.12 -24.06 18.23
C ILE A 192 2.94 -24.10 19.21
N ARG A 193 3.23 -24.27 20.50
CA ARG A 193 2.25 -24.19 21.58
C ARG A 193 1.52 -22.82 21.55
N LYS A 194 0.22 -22.80 21.91
CA LYS A 194 -0.57 -21.57 21.96
C LYS A 194 0.14 -20.53 22.82
N SER A 195 0.44 -19.36 22.24
CA SER A 195 1.08 -18.24 22.92
C SER A 195 0.61 -16.93 22.28
N ILE A 196 0.77 -15.82 23.00
CA ILE A 196 0.41 -14.49 22.50
C ILE A 196 1.21 -14.14 21.22
N HIS A 197 2.48 -14.52 21.17
CA HIS A 197 3.33 -14.28 20.00
C HIS A 197 2.84 -15.04 18.77
N ARG A 198 2.33 -16.27 18.96
CA ARG A 198 1.70 -17.05 17.89
C ARG A 198 0.45 -16.33 17.36
N THR A 199 -0.41 -15.87 18.24
CA THR A 199 -1.65 -15.17 17.87
C THR A 199 -1.37 -13.88 17.11
N VAL A 200 -0.43 -13.07 17.59
CA VAL A 200 -0.01 -11.83 16.90
C VAL A 200 0.57 -12.14 15.52
N ALA A 201 1.43 -13.14 15.39
CA ALA A 201 1.98 -13.55 14.09
C ALA A 201 0.87 -13.97 13.11
N LEU A 202 -0.09 -14.79 13.57
CA LEU A 202 -1.23 -15.21 12.74
C LEU A 202 -2.10 -14.04 12.29
N ARG A 203 -2.36 -13.06 13.17
CA ARG A 203 -3.14 -11.87 12.82
C ARG A 203 -2.44 -11.03 11.75
N ILE A 204 -1.13 -10.77 11.89
CA ILE A 204 -0.34 -10.03 10.88
C ILE A 204 -0.35 -10.76 9.54
N ILE A 205 -0.09 -12.07 9.56
CA ILE A 205 -0.08 -12.91 8.38
C ILE A 205 -1.46 -12.90 7.69
N GLY A 206 -2.53 -13.15 8.46
CA GLY A 206 -3.89 -13.13 7.95
C GLY A 206 -4.27 -11.80 7.33
N PHE A 207 -3.89 -10.69 7.98
CA PHE A 207 -4.13 -9.35 7.44
C PHE A 207 -3.40 -9.12 6.11
N ILE A 208 -2.10 -9.43 6.03
CA ILE A 208 -1.32 -9.27 4.81
C ILE A 208 -1.91 -10.11 3.67
N LEU A 209 -2.28 -11.36 3.94
CA LEU A 209 -2.95 -12.22 2.94
C LEU A 209 -4.26 -11.61 2.45
N THR A 210 -5.10 -11.14 3.36
CA THR A 210 -6.40 -10.55 3.03
C THR A 210 -6.23 -9.32 2.14
N VAL A 211 -5.32 -8.40 2.50
CA VAL A 211 -5.04 -7.21 1.68
C VAL A 211 -4.42 -7.59 0.35
N SER A 212 -3.50 -8.56 0.33
CA SER A 212 -2.88 -9.04 -0.91
C SER A 212 -3.91 -9.62 -1.88
N LEU A 213 -4.85 -10.43 -1.40
CA LEU A 213 -5.86 -11.08 -2.21
C LEU A 213 -6.98 -10.12 -2.66
N ILE A 214 -7.39 -9.18 -1.81
CA ILE A 214 -8.51 -8.28 -2.10
C ILE A 214 -8.05 -7.04 -2.87
N CYS A 215 -6.93 -6.43 -2.48
CA CYS A 215 -6.49 -5.17 -3.05
C CYS A 215 -5.47 -5.37 -4.18
N PHE A 216 -4.40 -6.14 -3.96
CA PHE A 216 -3.30 -6.23 -4.91
C PHE A 216 -3.53 -7.25 -6.03
N LEU A 217 -4.04 -8.43 -5.74
CA LEU A 217 -4.21 -9.50 -6.75
C LEU A 217 -5.16 -9.10 -7.89
N PRO A 218 -6.39 -8.57 -7.63
CA PRO A 218 -7.29 -8.17 -8.70
C PRO A 218 -6.71 -7.07 -9.58
N TYR A 219 -6.01 -6.09 -8.97
CA TYR A 219 -5.34 -5.03 -9.73
C TYR A 219 -4.25 -5.60 -10.65
N ASN A 220 -3.38 -6.46 -10.16
CA ASN A 220 -2.28 -7.00 -10.96
C ASN A 220 -2.77 -7.90 -12.11
N ILE A 221 -3.83 -8.68 -11.88
CA ILE A 221 -4.48 -9.47 -12.93
C ILE A 221 -5.04 -8.54 -14.02
N THR A 222 -5.81 -7.53 -13.64
CA THR A 222 -6.38 -6.60 -14.63
C THR A 222 -5.31 -5.76 -15.31
N HIS A 223 -4.22 -5.43 -14.63
CA HIS A 223 -3.06 -4.75 -15.19
C HIS A 223 -2.37 -5.61 -16.27
N LEU A 224 -2.18 -6.90 -16.02
CA LEU A 224 -1.65 -7.85 -17.01
C LEU A 224 -2.55 -7.94 -18.23
N PHE A 225 -3.87 -8.12 -18.05
CA PHE A 225 -4.81 -8.17 -19.19
C PHE A 225 -4.83 -6.86 -19.98
N HIS A 226 -4.78 -5.72 -19.31
CA HIS A 226 -4.68 -4.42 -19.95
C HIS A 226 -3.38 -4.27 -20.76
N PHE A 227 -2.27 -4.75 -20.22
CA PHE A 227 -0.98 -4.75 -20.92
C PHE A 227 -1.03 -5.64 -22.17
N LEU A 228 -1.54 -6.87 -22.07
CA LEU A 228 -1.72 -7.78 -23.20
C LEU A 228 -2.66 -7.22 -24.30
N MET A 229 -3.72 -6.54 -23.89
CA MET A 229 -4.62 -5.86 -24.81
C MET A 229 -3.90 -4.74 -25.57
N ARG A 230 -3.08 -3.95 -24.89
CA ARG A 230 -2.31 -2.87 -25.52
C ARG A 230 -1.17 -3.38 -26.43
N LEU A 231 -0.68 -4.59 -26.19
CA LEU A 231 0.24 -5.28 -27.08
C LEU A 231 -0.45 -5.99 -28.25
N GLN A 232 -1.76 -5.78 -28.45
CA GLN A 232 -2.58 -6.37 -29.51
C GLN A 232 -2.77 -7.90 -29.42
N PHE A 233 -2.43 -8.54 -28.31
CA PHE A 233 -2.75 -9.97 -28.11
C PHE A 233 -4.25 -10.20 -27.90
N ILE A 234 -4.99 -9.20 -27.40
CA ILE A 234 -6.44 -9.24 -27.19
C ILE A 234 -7.06 -8.16 -28.10
N GLN A 235 -7.76 -8.59 -29.17
CA GLN A 235 -8.25 -7.67 -30.21
C GLN A 235 -9.77 -7.47 -30.18
N LYS A 236 -10.53 -8.28 -29.40
CA LYS A 236 -11.99 -8.18 -29.34
C LYS A 236 -12.42 -6.90 -28.64
N CYS A 237 -13.20 -6.05 -29.32
CA CYS A 237 -13.70 -4.76 -28.82
C CYS A 237 -14.49 -4.92 -27.50
N SER A 238 -15.34 -5.95 -27.38
CA SER A 238 -16.11 -6.24 -26.16
C SER A 238 -15.18 -6.52 -24.97
N SER A 239 -14.09 -7.29 -25.16
CA SER A 239 -13.11 -7.59 -24.12
C SER A 239 -12.39 -6.33 -23.68
N SER A 240 -12.05 -5.44 -24.60
CA SER A 240 -11.36 -4.18 -24.29
C SER A 240 -12.19 -3.29 -23.35
N ILE A 241 -13.48 -3.13 -23.60
CA ILE A 241 -14.39 -2.35 -22.76
C ILE A 241 -14.46 -2.92 -21.35
N ILE A 242 -14.56 -4.25 -21.23
CA ILE A 242 -14.62 -4.93 -19.92
C ILE A 242 -13.30 -4.72 -19.15
N ILE A 243 -12.14 -4.91 -19.81
CA ILE A 243 -10.84 -4.72 -19.19
C ILE A 243 -10.66 -3.30 -18.66
N TYR A 244 -11.08 -2.27 -19.42
CA TYR A 244 -11.03 -0.88 -18.97
C TYR A 244 -11.90 -0.63 -17.75
N LYS A 245 -13.14 -1.14 -17.73
CA LYS A 245 -14.06 -1.01 -16.58
C LYS A 245 -13.49 -1.70 -15.35
N LEU A 246 -13.00 -2.94 -15.50
CA LEU A 246 -12.39 -3.71 -14.40
C LEU A 246 -11.14 -3.01 -13.86
N ARG A 247 -10.31 -2.44 -14.72
CA ARG A 247 -9.13 -1.68 -14.29
C ARG A 247 -9.49 -0.49 -13.40
N ARG A 248 -10.54 0.28 -13.75
CA ARG A 248 -10.99 1.39 -12.90
C ARG A 248 -11.46 0.92 -11.52
N ILE A 249 -12.21 -0.18 -11.47
CA ILE A 249 -12.66 -0.78 -10.21
C ILE A 249 -11.49 -1.25 -9.37
N THR A 250 -10.55 -1.96 -9.97
CA THR A 250 -9.39 -2.50 -9.24
C THR A 250 -8.38 -1.42 -8.81
N LEU A 251 -8.28 -0.30 -9.54
CA LEU A 251 -7.53 0.88 -9.08
C LEU A 251 -8.19 1.55 -7.87
N ALA A 252 -9.51 1.56 -7.79
CA ALA A 252 -10.22 2.02 -6.59
C ALA A 252 -10.03 1.05 -5.43
N LEU A 253 -10.11 -0.27 -5.68
CA LEU A 253 -9.88 -1.31 -4.68
C LEU A 253 -8.46 -1.24 -4.09
N ILE A 254 -7.43 -1.11 -4.93
CA ILE A 254 -6.05 -1.04 -4.44
C ILE A 254 -5.80 0.21 -3.59
N SER A 255 -6.54 1.29 -3.85
CA SER A 255 -6.45 2.50 -3.02
C SER A 255 -6.97 2.29 -1.60
N LEU A 256 -7.83 1.30 -1.33
CA LEU A 256 -8.29 0.94 0.01
C LEU A 256 -7.15 0.41 0.90
N ASN A 257 -6.10 -0.14 0.31
CA ASN A 257 -4.89 -0.55 1.02
C ASN A 257 -4.40 0.55 1.97
N SER A 258 -4.35 1.81 1.52
CA SER A 258 -3.87 2.93 2.33
C SER A 258 -4.78 3.28 3.52
N CYS A 259 -6.05 2.87 3.52
CA CYS A 259 -6.94 2.96 4.68
C CYS A 259 -6.77 1.78 5.63
N LEU A 260 -6.42 0.61 5.09
CA LEU A 260 -6.32 -0.61 5.89
C LEU A 260 -4.97 -0.70 6.60
N ASN A 261 -3.91 -0.16 6.00
CA ASN A 261 -2.54 -0.24 6.54
C ASN A 261 -2.40 0.25 7.99
N PRO A 262 -3.07 1.32 8.44
CA PRO A 262 -3.05 1.72 9.84
C PRO A 262 -3.43 0.61 10.81
N LEU A 263 -4.30 -0.33 10.41
CA LEU A 263 -4.69 -1.45 11.26
C LEU A 263 -3.51 -2.39 11.61
N LEU A 264 -2.52 -2.51 10.70
CA LEU A 264 -1.31 -3.31 10.95
C LEU A 264 -0.51 -2.85 12.17
N TYR A 265 -0.55 -1.55 12.49
CA TYR A 265 0.22 -0.99 13.60
C TYR A 265 -0.37 -1.33 14.95
N PHE A 266 -1.69 -1.55 14.98
CA PHE A 266 -2.42 -1.89 16.20
C PHE A 266 -2.38 -3.40 16.49
N ILE A 267 -2.19 -4.28 15.49
CA ILE A 267 -2.17 -5.74 15.66
C ILE A 267 -1.12 -6.21 16.70
N PRO A 268 0.12 -5.67 16.74
CA PRO A 268 1.12 -6.08 17.73
C PRO A 268 0.85 -5.57 19.15
N SER A 269 -0.09 -4.64 19.32
CA SER A 269 -0.43 -4.09 20.63
C SER A 269 -1.24 -5.09 21.46
N GLN A 270 -0.86 -5.28 22.72
CA GLN A 270 -1.64 -6.11 23.67
C GLN A 270 -3.02 -5.51 23.97
N SER A 271 -3.22 -4.24 23.68
CA SER A 271 -4.47 -3.50 23.89
C SER A 271 -5.31 -3.38 22.63
N TRP A 272 -5.33 -4.38 21.77
CA TRP A 272 -6.08 -4.35 20.51
C TRP A 272 -7.53 -3.88 20.69
N GLU A 273 -8.23 -4.42 21.68
CA GLU A 273 -9.63 -4.06 21.97
C GLU A 273 -9.78 -2.60 22.44
N ASN A 274 -8.87 -2.14 23.30
CA ASN A 274 -8.87 -0.78 23.82
C ASN A 274 -8.48 0.25 22.74
N ASN A 275 -7.58 -0.12 21.81
CA ASN A 275 -7.12 0.79 20.76
C ASN A 275 -8.15 0.94 19.62
N ILE A 276 -8.95 -0.09 19.33
CA ILE A 276 -10.08 0.03 18.39
C ILE A 276 -11.17 0.93 18.96
N LEU A 277 -11.49 0.78 20.25
CA LEU A 277 -12.44 1.66 20.93
C LEU A 277 -11.94 3.12 20.90
N LEU A 278 -10.66 3.37 21.13
CA LEU A 278 -10.05 4.70 21.01
C LEU A 278 -10.15 5.25 19.57
N PHE A 279 -9.92 4.42 18.55
CA PHE A 279 -10.06 4.83 17.15
C PHE A 279 -11.51 5.19 16.80
N ILE A 280 -12.47 4.39 17.26
CA ILE A 280 -13.92 4.62 17.07
C ILE A 280 -14.37 5.85 17.88
N CYS A 281 -13.85 6.02 19.11
CA CYS A 281 -14.17 7.17 19.96
C CYS A 281 -13.60 8.49 19.40
N PHE A 282 -12.44 8.47 18.74
CA PHE A 282 -11.87 9.66 18.09
C PHE A 282 -12.68 10.14 16.88
N GLN A 283 -13.38 9.23 16.19
CA GLN A 283 -14.28 9.57 15.09
C GLN A 283 -15.66 10.08 15.53
N ASN A 284 -16.07 9.77 16.77
CA ASN A 284 -17.33 10.25 17.33
C ASN A 284 -17.04 11.34 18.36
N GLU A 285 -17.28 12.61 18.02
CA GLU A 285 -17.21 13.75 18.95
C GLU A 285 -18.08 13.60 20.23
N GLN A 286 -18.99 12.63 20.25
CA GLN A 286 -19.85 12.31 21.42
C GLN A 286 -19.14 11.57 22.55
N CYS A 287 -17.92 11.09 22.37
CA CYS A 287 -17.19 10.36 23.44
C CYS A 287 -16.57 11.26 24.53
N ARG A 288 -16.74 12.57 24.49
CA ARG A 288 -16.28 13.50 25.54
C ARG A 288 -16.95 13.30 26.91
N TYR A 289 -18.02 12.50 27.00
CA TYR A 289 -18.79 12.28 28.23
C TYR A 289 -18.76 10.85 28.80
N CYS A 290 -17.97 9.96 28.27
CA CYS A 290 -17.89 8.60 28.80
C CYS A 290 -16.92 8.54 29.98
N LYS A 291 -17.45 8.29 31.21
CA LYS A 291 -16.69 8.10 32.47
C LYS A 291 -15.56 7.05 32.38
N CYS A 292 -15.53 6.20 31.37
CA CYS A 292 -14.45 5.22 31.11
C CYS A 292 -13.11 5.86 30.69
N CYS A 293 -13.10 7.06 30.08
CA CYS A 293 -11.85 7.73 29.71
C CYS A 293 -11.09 8.26 30.94
N THR A 294 -11.78 8.65 31.99
CA THR A 294 -11.15 9.21 33.20
C THR A 294 -10.43 8.14 34.03
N ILE A 295 -10.86 6.89 33.99
CA ILE A 295 -10.22 5.78 34.73
C ILE A 295 -8.89 5.39 34.02
N PHE A 296 -8.80 5.50 32.70
CA PHE A 296 -7.59 5.15 31.94
C PHE A 296 -6.46 6.18 32.07
N PHE A 297 -6.77 7.47 32.23
CA PHE A 297 -5.74 8.50 32.41
C PHE A 297 -5.07 8.40 33.80
N ASN A 298 -5.77 7.96 34.83
CA ASN A 298 -5.22 7.84 36.18
C ASN A 298 -4.37 6.59 36.41
N THR A 299 -4.47 5.56 35.56
CA THR A 299 -3.63 4.36 35.67
C THR A 299 -2.34 4.46 34.86
N ALA A 300 -2.25 5.39 33.90
CA ALA A 300 -1.06 5.59 33.08
C ALA A 300 -0.02 6.55 33.72
N THR A 301 -0.38 7.25 34.79
CA THR A 301 0.51 8.17 35.52
C THR A 301 1.14 7.57 36.77
N ASN A 302 0.75 6.34 37.18
CA ASN A 302 1.24 5.67 38.39
C ASN A 302 1.93 4.31 38.12
N SER A 303 2.53 4.13 36.94
CA SER A 303 3.41 2.97 36.70
C SER A 303 4.66 3.39 35.95
#